data_46cc55389f3b8fa20474ebea5536cfff
#
_entry.id   46cc55389f3b8fa20474ebea5536cfff
#
_cell.length_a   1.000
_cell.length_b   1.000
_cell.length_c   1.000
_cell.angle_alpha   90.00
_cell.angle_beta   90.00
_cell.angle_gamma   90.00
#
_symmetry.space_group_name_H-M   'P 1'
#
loop_
_entity.id
_entity.type
_entity.pdbx_description
1 polymer ?
#
loop_
_entity_poly.entity_id
_entity_poly.type
_entity_poly.pdbx_seq_one_letter_code
_entity_poly.pdbx_strand_id
1 'polypeptide(L)'
;AYKSVDELEHFRFDDCQIDTFAVTENGVELMVEALIVRADNSQNTNYTESYAGTTKIRITDGKLIRCVRDGYKYYDANDVLQSEVPDYELSVVETAEFPKSCEGAYLFEMKQDADGYVLGIEFVDPEDQTVGDSYQVYVTGTQVAMLWEQYMNRVQS
;
A
#
# COMPACT_ATOMS: atom_id res chain seq x y z
N ALA A 1 -17.58 -8.36 -12.23
CA ALA A 1 -17.11 -7.52 -11.14
C ALA A 1 -16.86 -8.36 -9.90
N TYR A 2 -15.75 -8.10 -9.25
CA TYR A 2 -15.36 -8.78 -8.00
C TYR A 2 -15.29 -7.75 -6.87
N LYS A 3 -15.72 -8.13 -5.68
CA LYS A 3 -15.64 -7.28 -4.50
C LYS A 3 -15.26 -8.14 -3.30
N SER A 4 -14.08 -7.89 -2.75
CA SER A 4 -13.55 -8.58 -1.58
C SER A 4 -13.57 -7.61 -0.41
N VAL A 5 -14.23 -7.97 0.69
CA VAL A 5 -14.45 -7.10 1.84
C VAL A 5 -13.75 -7.68 3.07
N ASP A 6 -12.92 -6.85 3.72
CA ASP A 6 -12.21 -7.21 4.96
C ASP A 6 -11.42 -8.51 4.85
N GLU A 7 -10.73 -8.69 3.73
CA GLU A 7 -9.91 -9.87 3.46
C GLU A 7 -8.45 -9.51 3.19
N LEU A 8 -7.87 -8.57 3.94
CA LEU A 8 -6.50 -8.08 3.70
C LEU A 8 -5.46 -9.21 3.65
N GLU A 9 -5.56 -10.20 4.52
CA GLU A 9 -4.62 -11.33 4.55
C GLU A 9 -4.73 -12.26 3.35
N HIS A 10 -5.76 -12.10 2.52
CA HIS A 10 -5.99 -12.89 1.31
C HIS A 10 -5.56 -12.15 0.04
N PHE A 11 -4.62 -11.22 0.19
CA PHE A 11 -3.96 -10.50 -0.90
C PHE A 11 -2.45 -10.46 -0.65
N ARG A 12 -1.69 -10.28 -1.74
CA ARG A 12 -0.26 -9.99 -1.67
C ARG A 12 0.04 -8.71 -2.44
N PHE A 13 1.03 -7.96 -1.95
CA PHE A 13 1.36 -6.64 -2.48
C PHE A 13 2.80 -6.60 -3.02
N ASP A 14 3.21 -7.62 -3.76
CA ASP A 14 4.61 -7.75 -4.23
C ASP A 14 4.97 -6.66 -5.25
N ASP A 15 4.05 -6.39 -6.18
CA ASP A 15 4.29 -5.45 -7.30
C ASP A 15 3.17 -4.42 -7.43
N CYS A 16 2.47 -4.15 -6.35
CA CYS A 16 1.26 -3.32 -6.37
C CYS A 16 1.61 -1.84 -6.54
N GLN A 17 1.41 -1.33 -7.75
CA GLN A 17 1.73 0.06 -8.06
C GLN A 17 0.49 0.95 -7.91
N ILE A 18 0.69 2.11 -7.32
CA ILE A 18 -0.37 3.09 -7.08
C ILE A 18 -0.55 3.97 -8.32
N ASP A 19 -1.78 4.03 -8.84
CA ASP A 19 -2.16 4.99 -9.88
C ASP A 19 -2.64 6.28 -9.23
N THR A 20 -3.55 6.18 -8.26
CA THR A 20 -4.08 7.34 -7.53
C THR A 20 -4.30 7.01 -6.06
N PHE A 21 -4.20 8.03 -5.24
CA PHE A 21 -4.51 7.98 -3.82
C PHE A 21 -5.35 9.22 -3.52
N ALA A 22 -6.62 9.02 -3.19
CA ALA A 22 -7.57 10.11 -2.95
C ALA A 22 -8.16 10.03 -1.54
N VAL A 23 -8.21 11.19 -0.88
CA VAL A 23 -8.87 11.35 0.42
C VAL A 23 -10.06 12.27 0.19
N THR A 24 -11.26 11.76 0.49
CA THR A 24 -12.51 12.50 0.30
C THR A 24 -13.31 12.52 1.59
N GLU A 25 -14.44 13.21 1.59
CA GLU A 25 -15.36 13.22 2.72
C GLU A 25 -15.91 11.83 3.04
N ASN A 26 -15.97 10.94 2.03
CA ASN A 26 -16.56 9.61 2.15
C ASN A 26 -15.54 8.53 2.52
N GLY A 27 -14.26 8.85 2.54
CA GLY A 27 -13.23 7.89 2.89
C GLY A 27 -11.96 8.05 2.09
N VAL A 28 -11.18 6.97 2.07
CA VAL A 28 -9.90 6.90 1.37
C VAL A 28 -10.04 5.88 0.24
N GLU A 29 -9.59 6.27 -0.96
CA GLU A 29 -9.59 5.38 -2.12
C GLU A 29 -8.23 5.38 -2.81
N LEU A 30 -7.74 4.18 -3.15
CA LEU A 30 -6.57 4.02 -3.98
C LEU A 30 -6.97 3.26 -5.24
N MET A 31 -6.40 3.66 -6.39
CA MET A 31 -6.44 2.84 -7.59
C MET A 31 -5.06 2.24 -7.75
N VAL A 32 -4.99 0.93 -7.89
CA VAL A 32 -3.72 0.20 -7.97
C VAL A 32 -3.70 -0.80 -9.10
N GLU A 33 -2.49 -1.15 -9.54
CA GLU A 33 -2.25 -2.18 -10.55
C GLU A 33 -1.46 -3.33 -9.92
N ALA A 34 -1.62 -4.52 -10.47
CA ALA A 34 -0.86 -5.71 -10.10
C ALA A 34 -1.03 -6.16 -8.64
N LEU A 35 -2.21 -5.93 -8.08
CA LEU A 35 -2.57 -6.53 -6.79
C LEU A 35 -2.74 -8.04 -6.98
N ILE A 36 -2.09 -8.83 -6.13
CA ILE A 36 -2.20 -10.30 -6.19
C ILE A 36 -3.35 -10.75 -5.30
N VAL A 37 -4.31 -11.44 -5.90
CA VAL A 37 -5.43 -12.07 -5.21
C VAL A 37 -5.01 -13.51 -4.88
N ARG A 38 -4.92 -13.83 -3.59
CA ARG A 38 -4.48 -15.16 -3.17
C ARG A 38 -5.53 -16.20 -3.51
N ALA A 39 -5.08 -17.45 -3.65
CA ALA A 39 -5.97 -18.57 -4.00
C ALA A 39 -7.12 -18.75 -3.00
N ASP A 40 -6.90 -18.39 -1.73
CA ASP A 40 -7.88 -18.53 -0.65
C ASP A 40 -8.80 -17.31 -0.49
N ASN A 41 -8.66 -16.28 -1.35
CA ASN A 41 -9.58 -15.15 -1.33
C ASN A 41 -10.97 -15.60 -1.79
N SER A 42 -12.01 -15.12 -1.13
CA SER A 42 -13.40 -15.50 -1.41
C SER A 42 -13.82 -15.25 -2.86
N GLN A 43 -13.18 -14.31 -3.54
CA GLN A 43 -13.50 -13.92 -4.91
C GLN A 43 -12.59 -14.56 -5.96
N ASN A 44 -11.62 -15.38 -5.55
CA ASN A 44 -10.72 -16.03 -6.47
C ASN A 44 -11.32 -17.35 -6.98
N THR A 45 -11.75 -17.34 -8.23
CA THR A 45 -12.32 -18.51 -8.89
C THR A 45 -11.30 -19.27 -9.75
N ASN A 46 -10.03 -18.82 -9.76
CA ASN A 46 -8.98 -19.39 -10.59
C ASN A 46 -8.20 -20.52 -9.91
N TYR A 47 -8.43 -20.73 -8.62
CA TYR A 47 -7.76 -21.76 -7.79
C TYR A 47 -6.24 -21.59 -7.69
N THR A 48 -5.72 -20.42 -8.08
CA THR A 48 -4.30 -20.11 -8.01
C THR A 48 -4.15 -18.60 -7.80
N GLU A 49 -3.02 -18.18 -7.26
CA GLU A 49 -2.75 -16.74 -7.11
C GLU A 49 -2.78 -16.07 -8.48
N SER A 50 -3.48 -14.96 -8.56
CA SER A 50 -3.72 -14.25 -9.83
C SER A 50 -3.61 -12.75 -9.63
N TYR A 51 -3.08 -12.06 -10.63
CA TYR A 51 -3.08 -10.60 -10.65
C TYR A 51 -4.48 -10.10 -11.00
N ALA A 52 -5.02 -9.22 -10.16
CA ALA A 52 -6.22 -8.48 -10.52
C ALA A 52 -5.86 -7.41 -11.56
N GLY A 53 -6.82 -7.02 -12.37
CA GLY A 53 -6.70 -5.82 -13.20
C GLY A 53 -6.71 -4.59 -12.30
N THR A 54 -6.90 -3.41 -12.89
CA THR A 54 -6.99 -2.17 -12.11
C THR A 54 -7.98 -2.36 -10.97
N THR A 55 -7.51 -2.12 -9.75
CA THR A 55 -8.28 -2.39 -8.54
C THR A 55 -8.48 -1.11 -7.74
N LYS A 56 -9.71 -0.91 -7.28
CA LYS A 56 -10.02 0.16 -6.34
C LYS A 56 -9.95 -0.41 -4.93
N ILE A 57 -9.14 0.21 -4.08
CA ILE A 57 -9.11 -0.08 -2.64
C ILE A 57 -9.89 1.03 -1.98
N ARG A 58 -11.00 0.69 -1.33
CA ARG A 58 -11.87 1.66 -0.66
C ARG A 58 -11.87 1.41 0.84
N ILE A 59 -11.51 2.42 1.62
CA ILE A 59 -11.60 2.39 3.07
C ILE A 59 -12.79 3.26 3.47
N THR A 60 -13.86 2.62 3.91
CA THR A 60 -15.11 3.28 4.29
C THR A 60 -14.92 4.13 5.54
N ASP A 61 -15.42 5.36 5.51
CA ASP A 61 -15.25 6.35 6.57
C ASP A 61 -13.78 6.63 6.88
N GLY A 62 -12.92 6.41 5.90
CA GLY A 62 -11.48 6.52 6.05
C GLY A 62 -11.02 7.96 6.22
N LYS A 63 -10.07 8.14 7.14
CA LYS A 63 -9.42 9.42 7.37
C LYS A 63 -7.92 9.19 7.43
N LEU A 64 -7.18 10.00 6.71
CA LEU A 64 -5.72 9.99 6.77
C LEU A 64 -5.28 10.69 8.05
N ILE A 65 -4.66 9.95 8.96
CA ILE A 65 -4.32 10.44 10.30
C ILE A 65 -2.89 10.95 10.38
N ARG A 66 -1.95 10.14 9.91
CA ARG A 66 -0.52 10.50 9.99
C ARG A 66 0.27 9.69 8.99
N CYS A 67 1.41 10.25 8.59
CA CYS A 67 2.39 9.59 7.75
C CYS A 67 3.75 9.68 8.43
N VAL A 68 4.48 8.58 8.47
CA VAL A 68 5.82 8.51 9.05
C VAL A 68 6.77 7.97 7.99
N ARG A 69 7.80 8.75 7.66
CA ARG A 69 8.88 8.28 6.79
C ARG A 69 9.81 7.42 7.63
N ASP A 70 10.05 6.20 7.18
CA ASP A 70 10.94 5.28 7.88
C ASP A 70 12.37 5.78 7.82
N GLY A 71 13.03 5.76 8.98
CA GLY A 71 14.46 6.01 9.08
C GLY A 71 15.26 4.77 8.73
N TYR A 72 16.57 4.88 8.85
CA TYR A 72 17.45 3.76 8.57
C TYR A 72 18.78 3.93 9.30
N LYS A 73 19.51 2.82 9.40
CA LYS A 73 20.83 2.80 10.01
C LYS A 73 21.82 2.18 9.03
N TYR A 74 23.01 2.79 8.93
CA TYR A 74 24.08 2.26 8.11
C TYR A 74 25.16 1.66 9.02
N TYR A 75 25.56 0.43 8.70
CA TYR A 75 26.62 -0.29 9.39
C TYR A 75 27.77 -0.56 8.43
N ASP A 76 29.01 -0.59 8.96
CA ASP A 76 30.17 -0.98 8.16
C ASP A 76 30.27 -2.52 8.07
N ALA A 77 31.34 -3.00 7.42
CA ALA A 77 31.57 -4.43 7.24
C ALA A 77 31.79 -5.20 8.57
N ASN A 78 32.07 -4.49 9.65
CA ASN A 78 32.27 -5.05 10.99
C ASN A 78 31.04 -4.87 11.88
N ASP A 79 29.88 -4.54 11.30
CA ASP A 79 28.64 -4.28 12.02
C ASP A 79 28.70 -3.10 12.99
N VAL A 80 29.59 -2.14 12.73
CA VAL A 80 29.68 -0.92 13.52
C VAL A 80 28.79 0.15 12.88
N LEU A 81 27.89 0.73 13.69
CA LEU A 81 26.99 1.78 13.22
C LEU A 81 27.77 3.00 12.74
N GLN A 82 27.58 3.39 11.47
CA GLN A 82 28.25 4.54 10.87
C GLN A 82 27.38 5.78 10.83
N SER A 83 26.09 5.59 10.54
CA SER A 83 25.16 6.71 10.48
C SER A 83 23.76 6.23 10.77
N GLU A 84 22.93 7.15 11.22
CA GLU A 84 21.53 6.87 11.54
C GLU A 84 20.68 8.04 11.08
N VAL A 85 19.59 7.71 10.37
CA VAL A 85 18.53 8.66 10.01
C VAL A 85 17.29 8.21 10.77
N PRO A 86 16.78 9.04 11.70
CA PRO A 86 15.60 8.67 12.47
C PRO A 86 14.33 8.70 11.63
N ASP A 87 13.27 8.06 12.10
CA ASP A 87 11.95 8.20 11.52
C ASP A 87 11.54 9.67 11.56
N TYR A 88 10.79 10.07 10.55
CA TYR A 88 10.30 11.44 10.45
C TYR A 88 8.79 11.44 10.33
N GLU A 89 8.11 12.04 11.28
CA GLU A 89 6.67 12.22 11.20
C GLU A 89 6.36 13.46 10.38
N LEU A 90 5.58 13.29 9.31
CA LEU A 90 5.18 14.41 8.45
C LEU A 90 4.32 15.39 9.24
N SER A 91 4.47 16.68 8.94
CA SER A 91 3.60 17.71 9.50
C SER A 91 2.17 17.55 9.00
N VAL A 92 1.25 18.31 9.57
CA VAL A 92 -0.15 18.32 9.11
C VAL A 92 -0.24 18.70 7.64
N VAL A 93 0.51 19.70 7.20
CA VAL A 93 0.53 20.15 5.80
C VAL A 93 1.13 19.08 4.89
N GLU A 94 2.27 18.51 5.28
CA GLU A 94 2.92 17.45 4.51
C GLU A 94 2.04 16.22 4.40
N THR A 95 1.33 15.86 5.47
CA THR A 95 0.41 14.72 5.47
C THR A 95 -0.74 14.96 4.48
N ALA A 96 -1.31 16.16 4.47
CA ALA A 96 -2.39 16.52 3.54
C ALA A 96 -1.94 16.48 2.07
N GLU A 97 -0.67 16.78 1.80
CA GLU A 97 -0.10 16.74 0.45
C GLU A 97 0.36 15.35 0.01
N PHE A 98 0.64 14.48 0.95
CA PHE A 98 1.24 13.17 0.71
C PHE A 98 0.49 12.34 -0.35
N PRO A 99 -0.85 12.21 -0.31
CA PRO A 99 -1.56 11.40 -1.30
C PRO A 99 -1.27 11.77 -2.74
N LYS A 100 -1.11 13.05 -3.03
CA LYS A 100 -0.84 13.52 -4.40
C LYS A 100 0.52 13.07 -4.92
N SER A 101 1.47 12.82 -4.02
CA SER A 101 2.82 12.40 -4.39
C SER A 101 2.93 10.90 -4.69
N CYS A 102 1.89 10.12 -4.39
CA CYS A 102 1.94 8.66 -4.44
C CYS A 102 1.77 8.05 -5.83
N GLU A 103 1.45 8.84 -6.86
CA GLU A 103 1.33 8.32 -8.22
C GLU A 103 2.64 7.67 -8.66
N GLY A 104 2.58 6.39 -9.04
CA GLY A 104 3.76 5.62 -9.42
C GLY A 104 4.51 4.98 -8.29
N ALA A 105 4.18 5.31 -7.04
CA ALA A 105 4.76 4.63 -5.88
C ALA A 105 4.17 3.22 -5.74
N TYR A 106 4.71 2.44 -4.81
CA TYR A 106 4.29 1.06 -4.59
C TYR A 106 3.67 0.89 -3.21
N LEU A 107 2.51 0.26 -3.17
CA LEU A 107 1.86 -0.18 -1.94
C LEU A 107 2.40 -1.59 -1.65
N PHE A 108 3.35 -1.70 -0.72
CA PHE A 108 4.00 -2.98 -0.45
C PHE A 108 3.39 -3.76 0.70
N GLU A 109 2.51 -3.12 1.46
CA GLU A 109 1.91 -3.74 2.63
C GLU A 109 0.63 -2.99 3.02
N MET A 110 -0.34 -3.71 3.53
CA MET A 110 -1.52 -3.12 4.12
C MET A 110 -1.97 -4.03 5.26
N LYS A 111 -2.05 -3.48 6.46
CA LYS A 111 -2.40 -4.23 7.67
C LYS A 111 -3.54 -3.56 8.41
N GLN A 112 -4.33 -4.36 9.11
CA GLN A 112 -5.31 -3.85 10.05
C GLN A 112 -4.59 -3.45 11.34
N ASP A 113 -4.98 -2.31 11.88
CA ASP A 113 -4.48 -1.78 13.15
C ASP A 113 -5.71 -1.45 14.03
N ALA A 114 -5.48 -1.07 15.30
CA ALA A 114 -6.54 -0.91 16.30
C ALA A 114 -7.77 -0.12 15.81
N ASP A 115 -7.55 1.01 15.13
CA ASP A 115 -8.63 1.91 14.71
C ASP A 115 -8.78 2.00 13.19
N GLY A 116 -8.09 1.13 12.47
CA GLY A 116 -8.13 1.19 11.01
C GLY A 116 -7.02 0.39 10.37
N TYR A 117 -6.21 1.06 9.53
CA TYR A 117 -5.24 0.39 8.67
C TYR A 117 -3.92 1.14 8.62
N VAL A 118 -2.85 0.39 8.41
CA VAL A 118 -1.53 0.95 8.13
C VAL A 118 -1.14 0.51 6.74
N LEU A 119 -0.83 1.47 5.89
CA LEU A 119 -0.37 1.25 4.52
C LEU A 119 1.13 1.48 4.46
N GLY A 120 1.87 0.51 3.94
CA GLY A 120 3.29 0.66 3.63
C GLY A 120 3.42 1.13 2.19
N ILE A 121 3.99 2.31 1.98
CA ILE A 121 4.17 2.90 0.65
C ILE A 121 5.64 3.23 0.45
N GLU A 122 6.21 2.76 -0.67
CA GLU A 122 7.60 3.05 -1.00
C GLU A 122 7.72 3.72 -2.35
N PHE A 123 8.70 4.60 -2.45
CA PHE A 123 9.05 5.28 -3.68
C PHE A 123 10.28 4.62 -4.26
N VAL A 124 10.29 4.44 -5.57
CA VAL A 124 11.41 3.83 -6.29
C VAL A 124 11.94 4.86 -7.27
N ASP A 125 13.27 5.06 -7.26
CA ASP A 125 13.90 5.91 -8.23
C ASP A 125 13.85 5.22 -9.60
N PRO A 126 13.17 5.79 -10.59
CA PRO A 126 13.03 5.14 -11.89
C PRO A 126 14.34 5.05 -12.69
N GLU A 127 15.35 5.86 -12.35
CA GLU A 127 16.61 5.87 -13.09
C GLU A 127 17.56 4.77 -12.64
N ASP A 128 17.71 4.55 -11.34
CA ASP A 128 18.64 3.56 -10.82
C ASP A 128 17.98 2.35 -10.17
N GLN A 129 16.65 2.27 -10.22
CA GLN A 129 15.89 1.14 -9.71
C GLN A 129 16.10 0.85 -8.22
N THR A 130 16.58 1.82 -7.48
CA THR A 130 16.76 1.68 -6.04
C THR A 130 15.49 2.08 -5.31
N VAL A 131 15.24 1.41 -4.18
CA VAL A 131 14.15 1.80 -3.30
C VAL A 131 14.52 3.12 -2.64
N GLY A 132 13.67 4.13 -2.81
CA GLY A 132 13.80 5.40 -2.12
C GLY A 132 13.21 5.33 -0.72
N ASP A 133 12.56 6.42 -0.31
CA ASP A 133 11.94 6.46 1.00
C ASP A 133 10.72 5.55 1.08
N SER A 134 10.53 4.93 2.24
CA SER A 134 9.31 4.21 2.56
C SER A 134 8.57 4.90 3.70
N TYR A 135 7.25 4.76 3.68
CA TYR A 135 6.36 5.45 4.63
C TYR A 135 5.37 4.47 5.24
N GLN A 136 5.03 4.73 6.50
CA GLN A 136 3.89 4.08 7.16
C GLN A 136 2.77 5.10 7.20
N VAL A 137 1.65 4.77 6.59
CA VAL A 137 0.50 5.67 6.40
C VAL A 137 -0.66 5.16 7.22
N TYR A 138 -1.10 5.92 8.20
CA TYR A 138 -2.15 5.52 9.15
C TYR A 138 -3.48 6.10 8.72
N VAL A 139 -4.43 5.21 8.47
CA VAL A 139 -5.77 5.56 8.00
C VAL A 139 -6.79 4.92 8.93
N THR A 140 -7.65 5.72 9.54
CA THR A 140 -8.80 5.16 10.29
C THR A 140 -9.88 4.74 9.30
N GLY A 141 -10.75 3.85 9.71
CA GLY A 141 -11.84 3.40 8.85
C GLY A 141 -12.53 2.18 9.43
N THR A 142 -13.70 1.88 8.89
CA THR A 142 -14.55 0.81 9.41
C THR A 142 -14.54 -0.46 8.56
N GLN A 143 -14.17 -0.33 7.29
CA GLN A 143 -14.19 -1.46 6.36
C GLN A 143 -13.25 -1.18 5.20
N VAL A 144 -12.60 -2.22 4.70
CA VAL A 144 -11.80 -2.13 3.48
C VAL A 144 -12.38 -3.06 2.43
N ALA A 145 -12.56 -2.54 1.22
CA ALA A 145 -13.03 -3.32 0.08
C ALA A 145 -12.07 -3.17 -1.09
N MET A 146 -11.79 -4.28 -1.76
CA MET A 146 -11.06 -4.31 -3.01
C MET A 146 -12.04 -4.66 -4.12
N LEU A 147 -12.07 -3.82 -5.16
CA LEU A 147 -13.01 -3.96 -6.28
C LEU A 147 -12.23 -4.01 -7.59
N TRP A 148 -12.43 -5.06 -8.37
CA TRP A 148 -11.82 -5.19 -9.70
C TRP A 148 -12.78 -5.87 -10.66
N GLU A 149 -12.58 -5.63 -11.97
CA GLU A 149 -13.49 -6.15 -13.01
C GLU A 149 -13.02 -7.47 -13.59
N GLN A 150 -11.70 -7.66 -13.69
CA GLN A 150 -11.12 -8.81 -14.35
C GLN A 150 -9.77 -9.20 -13.76
N TYR A 151 -9.39 -10.45 -13.98
CA TYR A 151 -8.03 -10.92 -13.69
C TYR A 151 -7.16 -10.72 -14.92
N MET A 152 -5.90 -10.40 -14.70
CA MET A 152 -4.93 -10.21 -15.77
C MET A 152 -4.21 -11.51 -16.09
N ASN A 153 -3.35 -11.95 -15.20
CA ASN A 153 -2.52 -13.14 -15.39
C ASN A 153 -2.40 -13.91 -14.09
N ARG A 154 -2.09 -15.20 -14.20
CA ARG A 154 -1.72 -16.00 -13.04
C ARG A 154 -0.31 -15.59 -12.60
N VAL A 155 -0.09 -15.64 -11.29
CA VAL A 155 1.25 -15.39 -10.74
C VAL A 155 2.11 -16.60 -11.09
N GLN A 156 3.25 -16.33 -11.70
CA GLN A 156 4.21 -17.38 -12.05
C GLN A 156 5.08 -17.70 -10.84
N SER A 157 5.23 -18.97 -10.54
CA SER A 157 6.09 -19.43 -9.45
C SER A 157 7.52 -19.64 -9.93
#